data_b3085cddc82193b3b7c2624d215476b8
#
_entry.id   b3085cddc82193b3b7c2624d215476b8
#
_cell.length_a   1.000
_cell.length_b   1.000
_cell.length_c   1.000
_cell.angle_alpha   90.00
_cell.angle_beta   90.00
_cell.angle_gamma   90.00
#
_symmetry.space_group_name_H-M   'P 1'
#
loop_
_entity.id
_entity.type
_entity.pdbx_description
1 polymer ?
#
loop_
_entity_poly.entity_id
_entity_poly.type
_entity_poly.pdbx_seq_one_letter_code
_entity_poly.pdbx_strand_id
1 'polypeptide(L)'
;MGRLSDHLETGAGAVGDLAPLALVPVALSLLDVDAIRNVLAYDGWHVGLKFGIPVPSVDLWTVVDPPDADVAGGTNFHWEAGTTDLLAVATGGADALALAAGSALVGLLLEAVLVAGYLGSIREYLTTGSYGFVRNLRRYAGRIVGLYLLGFAVFVAAVPVFVVAPPLIVPGVVGFLVALYLLWATPYLIVVSDCSLGEGLVESYRLAVAGGPHFRFTIGYLVTILALSAPASLVVANAGPLGLLVGLVAVGPLGVALNAAVVDFVMELVGDRDDASRSSIDRRGHGADDAPF
;
A
#
# COMPACT_ATOMS: atom_id res chain seq x y z
N MET A 1 1.94 -15.36 17.41
CA MET A 1 1.68 -14.16 16.61
C MET A 1 1.67 -12.92 17.48
N GLY A 2 2.57 -11.96 17.17
CA GLY A 2 2.71 -10.67 17.83
C GLY A 2 1.44 -9.82 17.73
N ARG A 3 1.35 -8.81 18.61
CA ARG A 3 0.30 -7.78 18.50
C ARG A 3 0.74 -6.74 17.45
N LEU A 4 -0.20 -6.02 16.87
CA LEU A 4 0.13 -4.89 15.97
C LEU A 4 1.14 -3.92 16.60
N SER A 5 1.02 -3.67 17.93
CA SER A 5 1.96 -2.83 18.69
C SER A 5 3.41 -3.31 18.59
N ASP A 6 3.62 -4.62 18.61
CA ASP A 6 4.94 -5.23 18.61
C ASP A 6 5.61 -5.03 17.24
N HIS A 7 4.84 -5.21 16.15
CA HIS A 7 5.29 -4.93 14.78
C HIS A 7 5.56 -3.43 14.56
N LEU A 8 4.71 -2.55 15.10
CA LEU A 8 4.92 -1.09 15.02
C LEU A 8 6.18 -0.67 15.80
N GLU A 9 6.47 -1.30 16.94
CA GLU A 9 7.70 -1.06 17.69
C GLU A 9 8.94 -1.53 16.91
N THR A 10 8.89 -2.72 16.30
CA THR A 10 9.93 -3.21 15.38
C THR A 10 10.16 -2.23 14.22
N GLY A 11 9.08 -1.78 13.58
CA GLY A 11 9.16 -0.82 12.48
C GLY A 11 9.74 0.52 12.89
N ALA A 12 9.31 1.06 14.04
CA ALA A 12 9.84 2.32 14.57
C ALA A 12 11.32 2.20 14.95
N GLY A 13 11.74 1.06 15.53
CA GLY A 13 13.14 0.78 15.87
C GLY A 13 14.06 0.74 14.65
N ALA A 14 13.56 0.32 13.50
CA ALA A 14 14.34 0.21 12.26
C ALA A 14 14.56 1.55 11.54
N VAL A 15 13.81 2.62 11.86
CA VAL A 15 13.82 3.90 11.12
C VAL A 15 15.21 4.51 11.04
N GLY A 16 15.98 4.48 12.14
CA GLY A 16 17.32 5.08 12.18
C GLY A 16 18.28 4.49 11.16
N ASP A 17 18.30 3.17 11.06
CA ASP A 17 19.20 2.43 10.16
C ASP A 17 18.67 2.43 8.71
N LEU A 18 17.36 2.57 8.53
CA LEU A 18 16.69 2.67 7.23
C LEU A 18 16.45 4.12 6.79
N ALA A 19 17.06 5.11 7.44
CA ALA A 19 16.84 6.53 7.15
C ALA A 19 16.99 6.91 5.65
N PRO A 20 17.93 6.36 4.86
CA PRO A 20 17.98 6.63 3.42
C PRO A 20 16.75 6.17 2.65
N LEU A 21 16.05 5.14 3.11
CA LEU A 21 14.82 4.65 2.49
C LEU A 21 13.64 5.59 2.70
N ALA A 22 13.71 6.49 3.68
CA ALA A 22 12.70 7.55 3.91
C ALA A 22 12.55 8.49 2.69
N LEU A 23 13.55 8.54 1.80
CA LEU A 23 13.44 9.27 0.54
C LEU A 23 12.40 8.69 -0.42
N VAL A 24 12.05 7.40 -0.33
CA VAL A 24 11.06 6.77 -1.21
C VAL A 24 9.66 7.31 -0.93
N PRO A 25 9.12 7.25 0.31
CA PRO A 25 7.83 7.90 0.63
C PRO A 25 7.79 9.39 0.26
N VAL A 26 8.86 10.13 0.52
CA VAL A 26 8.94 11.55 0.16
C VAL A 26 8.89 11.75 -1.35
N ALA A 27 9.66 10.97 -2.12
CA ALA A 27 9.67 11.06 -3.57
C ALA A 27 8.29 10.74 -4.17
N LEU A 28 7.63 9.70 -3.65
CA LEU A 28 6.28 9.34 -4.09
C LEU A 28 5.25 10.42 -3.76
N SER A 29 5.34 11.03 -2.57
CA SER A 29 4.50 12.18 -2.20
C SER A 29 4.64 13.37 -3.14
N LEU A 30 5.84 13.60 -3.67
CA LEU A 30 6.13 14.70 -4.60
C LEU A 30 5.64 14.42 -6.03
N LEU A 31 5.34 13.16 -6.38
CA LEU A 31 4.78 12.81 -7.69
C LEU A 31 3.31 13.22 -7.83
N ASP A 32 2.58 13.34 -6.74
CA ASP A 32 1.19 13.81 -6.75
C ASP A 32 1.16 15.36 -6.73
N VAL A 33 1.38 15.91 -7.90
CA VAL A 33 1.44 17.38 -8.10
C VAL A 33 0.08 18.03 -7.85
N ASP A 34 -1.02 17.33 -8.09
CA ASP A 34 -2.37 17.87 -7.93
C ASP A 34 -2.74 17.95 -6.44
N ALA A 35 -2.43 16.94 -5.64
CA ALA A 35 -2.56 17.04 -4.19
C ALA A 35 -1.73 18.18 -3.58
N ILE A 36 -0.50 18.36 -4.07
CA ILE A 36 0.35 19.49 -3.65
C ILE A 36 -0.30 20.83 -4.01
N ARG A 37 -0.79 20.99 -5.25
CA ARG A 37 -1.48 22.22 -5.69
C ARG A 37 -2.71 22.50 -4.86
N ASN A 38 -3.51 21.48 -4.60
CA ASN A 38 -4.73 21.60 -3.80
C ASN A 38 -4.40 22.13 -2.40
N VAL A 39 -3.41 21.58 -1.73
CA VAL A 39 -2.95 22.08 -0.41
C VAL A 39 -2.46 23.51 -0.49
N LEU A 40 -1.69 23.86 -1.50
CA LEU A 40 -1.09 25.22 -1.64
C LEU A 40 -2.11 26.28 -2.08
N ALA A 41 -3.14 25.89 -2.82
CA ALA A 41 -4.18 26.80 -3.30
C ALA A 41 -5.35 26.94 -2.32
N TYR A 42 -5.46 26.04 -1.33
CA TYR A 42 -6.56 26.04 -0.41
C TYR A 42 -6.47 27.18 0.60
N ASP A 43 -7.54 28.00 0.67
CA ASP A 43 -7.71 29.09 1.64
C ASP A 43 -8.95 28.80 2.49
N GLY A 44 -8.79 28.02 3.54
CA GLY A 44 -9.89 27.62 4.38
C GLY A 44 -9.46 26.75 5.56
N TRP A 45 -10.43 26.12 6.23
CA TRP A 45 -10.21 25.15 7.28
C TRP A 45 -10.57 23.74 6.77
N HIS A 46 -9.63 22.82 6.82
CA HIS A 46 -9.82 21.45 6.36
C HIS A 46 -9.41 20.44 7.43
N VAL A 47 -10.23 19.41 7.60
CA VAL A 47 -9.92 18.21 8.38
C VAL A 47 -10.35 17.01 7.56
N GLY A 48 -9.40 16.30 7.03
CA GLY A 48 -9.63 15.07 6.27
C GLY A 48 -9.40 13.82 7.10
N LEU A 49 -10.05 12.72 6.72
CA LEU A 49 -9.87 11.40 7.30
C LEU A 49 -9.61 10.40 6.18
N LYS A 50 -8.42 9.80 6.18
CA LYS A 50 -8.09 8.69 5.28
C LYS A 50 -8.35 7.34 5.95
N PHE A 51 -8.89 6.43 5.19
CA PHE A 51 -9.03 5.03 5.54
C PHE A 51 -8.06 4.24 4.66
N GLY A 52 -7.10 3.54 5.26
CA GLY A 52 -6.08 2.82 4.51
C GLY A 52 -5.89 1.39 5.03
N ILE A 53 -5.84 0.43 4.11
CA ILE A 53 -5.27 -0.90 4.35
C ILE A 53 -3.76 -0.85 4.08
N PRO A 54 -2.98 -1.87 4.48
CA PRO A 54 -1.55 -1.88 4.18
C PRO A 54 -1.27 -1.72 2.68
N VAL A 55 -0.46 -0.72 2.34
CA VAL A 55 -0.02 -0.43 0.97
C VAL A 55 1.50 -0.55 0.88
N PRO A 56 2.06 -0.97 -0.26
CA PRO A 56 3.48 -1.25 -0.41
C PRO A 56 4.37 0.00 -0.32
N SER A 57 3.79 1.19 -0.39
CA SER A 57 4.45 2.46 -0.09
C SER A 57 3.49 3.37 0.65
N VAL A 58 3.84 3.76 1.87
CA VAL A 58 3.09 4.76 2.63
C VAL A 58 3.71 6.11 2.35
N ASP A 59 3.04 6.93 1.57
CA ASP A 59 3.41 8.29 1.26
C ASP A 59 2.56 9.31 2.05
N LEU A 60 2.73 10.61 1.80
CA LEU A 60 1.98 11.66 2.51
C LEU A 60 0.48 11.54 2.27
N TRP A 61 0.09 11.23 1.04
CA TRP A 61 -1.31 11.17 0.61
C TRP A 61 -2.02 9.88 1.04
N THR A 62 -1.27 8.90 1.49
CA THR A 62 -1.82 7.71 2.17
C THR A 62 -2.38 8.06 3.56
N VAL A 63 -1.83 9.09 4.21
CA VAL A 63 -2.19 9.50 5.57
C VAL A 63 -2.98 10.81 5.57
N VAL A 64 -2.62 11.74 4.69
CA VAL A 64 -3.25 13.06 4.57
C VAL A 64 -4.31 13.03 3.48
N ASP A 65 -5.49 13.55 3.78
CA ASP A 65 -6.53 13.82 2.80
C ASP A 65 -6.38 15.27 2.33
N PRO A 66 -5.95 15.51 1.07
CA PRO A 66 -5.76 16.87 0.58
C PRO A 66 -7.13 17.58 0.43
N PRO A 67 -7.21 18.89 0.71
CA PRO A 67 -8.43 19.64 0.44
C PRO A 67 -8.70 19.70 -1.06
N ASP A 68 -9.98 19.81 -1.43
CA ASP A 68 -10.36 20.13 -2.81
C ASP A 68 -10.36 21.66 -2.94
N ALA A 69 -9.47 22.19 -3.77
CA ALA A 69 -9.35 23.64 -3.99
C ALA A 69 -10.57 24.25 -4.69
N ASP A 70 -11.32 23.45 -5.45
CA ASP A 70 -12.49 23.90 -6.22
C ASP A 70 -13.77 23.94 -5.36
N VAL A 71 -13.75 23.37 -4.14
CA VAL A 71 -14.91 23.30 -3.25
C VAL A 71 -14.68 24.12 -1.98
N ALA A 72 -15.05 25.39 -2.03
CA ALA A 72 -15.02 26.27 -0.87
C ALA A 72 -16.02 25.80 0.21
N GLY A 73 -15.50 25.27 1.32
CA GLY A 73 -16.24 25.15 2.58
C GLY A 73 -17.19 23.96 2.70
N GLY A 74 -16.83 22.77 2.23
CA GLY A 74 -17.63 21.55 2.37
C GLY A 74 -16.88 20.39 3.02
N THR A 75 -17.61 19.50 3.73
CA THR A 75 -17.11 18.18 4.08
C THR A 75 -17.12 17.32 2.79
N ASN A 76 -15.98 17.14 2.18
CA ASN A 76 -15.86 16.33 0.98
C ASN A 76 -15.41 14.92 1.34
N PHE A 77 -16.20 13.93 0.93
CA PHE A 77 -15.76 12.56 0.88
C PHE A 77 -15.04 12.36 -0.46
N HIS A 78 -13.73 12.49 -0.48
CA HIS A 78 -12.93 12.09 -1.62
C HIS A 78 -12.52 10.63 -1.48
N TRP A 79 -12.92 9.85 -2.46
CA TRP A 79 -12.35 8.55 -2.74
C TRP A 79 -11.26 8.74 -3.81
N GLU A 80 -10.04 8.90 -3.40
CA GLU A 80 -8.92 8.89 -4.34
C GLU A 80 -8.53 7.46 -4.73
N ALA A 81 -9.03 7.02 -5.85
CA ALA A 81 -8.39 5.98 -6.63
C ALA A 81 -7.64 6.66 -7.77
N GLY A 82 -6.44 7.19 -7.49
CA GLY A 82 -5.58 7.83 -8.49
C GLY A 82 -6.24 9.04 -9.18
N THR A 83 -5.71 10.21 -8.95
CA THR A 83 -6.22 11.53 -9.27
C THR A 83 -6.29 11.88 -10.76
N THR A 84 -7.01 11.11 -11.52
CA THR A 84 -7.44 11.57 -12.81
C THR A 84 -8.94 11.79 -12.70
N ASP A 85 -9.40 13.02 -12.79
CA ASP A 85 -10.82 13.31 -12.89
C ASP A 85 -11.38 12.54 -14.08
N LEU A 86 -11.93 11.35 -13.78
CA LEU A 86 -12.47 10.44 -14.79
C LEU A 86 -13.54 11.12 -15.64
N LEU A 87 -14.23 12.11 -15.09
CA LEU A 87 -15.25 12.86 -15.81
C LEU A 87 -14.60 13.87 -16.78
N ALA A 88 -13.57 14.59 -16.36
CA ALA A 88 -12.81 15.47 -17.23
C ALA A 88 -12.09 14.70 -18.35
N VAL A 89 -11.54 13.52 -18.01
CA VAL A 89 -10.95 12.62 -19.02
C VAL A 89 -11.99 12.09 -19.97
N ALA A 90 -13.16 11.67 -19.49
CA ALA A 90 -14.24 11.16 -20.35
C ALA A 90 -14.82 12.23 -21.30
N THR A 91 -14.81 13.50 -20.88
CA THR A 91 -15.28 14.64 -21.69
C THR A 91 -14.21 15.25 -22.58
N GLY A 92 -12.93 15.05 -22.27
CA GLY A 92 -11.77 15.61 -22.99
C GLY A 92 -11.42 14.93 -24.31
N GLY A 93 -12.10 13.84 -24.66
CA GLY A 93 -11.87 13.10 -25.91
C GLY A 93 -10.69 12.11 -25.85
N ALA A 94 -10.43 11.42 -26.96
CA ALA A 94 -9.45 10.33 -27.03
C ALA A 94 -8.01 10.77 -26.70
N ASP A 95 -7.63 11.97 -27.09
CA ASP A 95 -6.27 12.50 -26.87
C ASP A 95 -6.01 12.80 -25.39
N ALA A 96 -7.02 13.38 -24.69
CA ALA A 96 -6.92 13.63 -23.25
C ALA A 96 -6.87 12.33 -22.46
N LEU A 97 -7.69 11.33 -22.86
CA LEU A 97 -7.67 9.99 -22.28
C LEU A 97 -6.31 9.31 -22.48
N ALA A 98 -5.75 9.38 -23.68
CA ALA A 98 -4.45 8.78 -23.98
C ALA A 98 -3.31 9.42 -23.17
N LEU A 99 -3.33 10.76 -23.03
CA LEU A 99 -2.35 11.49 -22.24
C LEU A 99 -2.45 11.13 -20.74
N ALA A 100 -3.67 11.13 -20.20
CA ALA A 100 -3.93 10.76 -18.82
C ALA A 100 -3.52 9.31 -18.51
N ALA A 101 -3.90 8.35 -19.37
CA ALA A 101 -3.50 6.96 -19.22
C ALA A 101 -1.99 6.79 -19.36
N GLY A 102 -1.34 7.53 -20.24
CA GLY A 102 0.10 7.50 -20.43
C GLY A 102 0.85 8.04 -19.21
N SER A 103 0.42 9.18 -18.66
CA SER A 103 1.03 9.75 -17.46
C SER A 103 0.82 8.86 -16.23
N ALA A 104 -0.38 8.32 -16.05
CA ALA A 104 -0.68 7.37 -14.98
C ALA A 104 0.18 6.11 -15.08
N LEU A 105 0.37 5.56 -16.28
CA LEU A 105 1.24 4.41 -16.49
C LEU A 105 2.71 4.70 -16.14
N VAL A 106 3.22 5.86 -16.51
CA VAL A 106 4.60 6.26 -16.17
C VAL A 106 4.77 6.39 -14.66
N GLY A 107 3.84 7.07 -13.97
CA GLY A 107 3.85 7.21 -12.51
C GLY A 107 3.81 5.84 -11.82
N LEU A 108 2.90 4.97 -12.24
CA LEU A 108 2.74 3.61 -11.73
C LEU A 108 3.99 2.75 -11.91
N LEU A 109 4.66 2.85 -13.06
CA LEU A 109 5.91 2.11 -13.32
C LEU A 109 7.05 2.62 -12.44
N LEU A 110 7.14 3.93 -12.26
CA LEU A 110 8.14 4.54 -11.37
C LEU A 110 7.90 4.10 -9.92
N GLU A 111 6.66 4.16 -9.44
CA GLU A 111 6.29 3.70 -8.12
C GLU A 111 6.62 2.20 -7.94
N ALA A 112 6.21 1.33 -8.87
CA ALA A 112 6.47 -0.10 -8.81
C ALA A 112 7.96 -0.43 -8.70
N VAL A 113 8.82 0.30 -9.44
CA VAL A 113 10.27 0.14 -9.40
C VAL A 113 10.83 0.59 -8.05
N LEU A 114 10.41 1.73 -7.53
CA LEU A 114 10.83 2.23 -6.21
C LEU A 114 10.39 1.29 -5.09
N VAL A 115 9.14 0.84 -5.12
CA VAL A 115 8.57 -0.13 -4.17
C VAL A 115 9.35 -1.43 -4.14
N ALA A 116 9.78 -1.96 -5.30
CA ALA A 116 10.58 -3.18 -5.37
C ALA A 116 11.91 -3.05 -4.60
N GLY A 117 12.63 -1.96 -4.80
CA GLY A 117 13.86 -1.67 -4.06
C GLY A 117 13.59 -1.41 -2.58
N TYR A 118 12.53 -0.70 -2.28
CA TYR A 118 12.14 -0.28 -0.93
C TYR A 118 11.75 -1.46 -0.05
N LEU A 119 10.74 -2.24 -0.43
CA LEU A 119 10.29 -3.40 0.34
C LEU A 119 11.38 -4.48 0.45
N GLY A 120 12.12 -4.72 -0.66
CA GLY A 120 13.24 -5.65 -0.65
C GLY A 120 14.32 -5.26 0.34
N SER A 121 14.62 -3.96 0.45
CA SER A 121 15.60 -3.43 1.40
C SER A 121 15.14 -3.51 2.84
N ILE A 122 13.88 -3.22 3.13
CA ILE A 122 13.30 -3.39 4.47
C ILE A 122 13.39 -4.86 4.90
N ARG A 123 12.92 -5.78 4.06
CA ARG A 123 12.98 -7.22 4.36
C ARG A 123 14.40 -7.70 4.60
N GLU A 124 15.35 -7.29 3.76
CA GLU A 124 16.75 -7.68 3.90
C GLU A 124 17.34 -7.15 5.20
N TYR A 125 17.08 -5.87 5.55
CA TYR A 125 17.52 -5.28 6.80
C TYR A 125 16.96 -6.02 8.02
N LEU A 126 15.66 -6.31 8.05
CA LEU A 126 15.03 -7.04 9.16
C LEU A 126 15.58 -8.46 9.35
N THR A 127 16.17 -9.06 8.31
CA THR A 127 16.76 -10.42 8.39
C THR A 127 18.27 -10.43 8.64
N THR A 128 19.02 -9.43 8.16
CA THR A 128 20.49 -9.46 8.14
C THR A 128 21.16 -8.26 8.80
N GLY A 129 20.38 -7.22 9.18
CA GLY A 129 20.90 -5.96 9.72
C GLY A 129 21.55 -5.05 8.66
N SER A 130 21.46 -5.41 7.36
CA SER A 130 22.03 -4.62 6.27
C SER A 130 21.15 -4.74 5.02
N TYR A 131 21.29 -3.81 4.05
CA TYR A 131 20.51 -3.89 2.82
C TYR A 131 21.24 -3.33 1.60
N GLY A 132 20.77 -3.70 0.42
CA GLY A 132 21.28 -3.19 -0.86
C GLY A 132 20.15 -2.79 -1.79
N PHE A 133 19.74 -1.50 -1.79
CA PHE A 133 18.59 -1.00 -2.54
C PHE A 133 18.60 -1.40 -4.01
N VAL A 134 19.70 -1.16 -4.74
CA VAL A 134 19.81 -1.47 -6.18
C VAL A 134 19.77 -2.98 -6.44
N ARG A 135 20.34 -3.79 -5.55
CA ARG A 135 20.28 -5.25 -5.65
C ARG A 135 18.85 -5.73 -5.52
N ASN A 136 18.12 -5.26 -4.52
CA ASN A 136 16.73 -5.61 -4.24
C ASN A 136 15.81 -5.11 -5.37
N LEU A 137 16.02 -3.89 -5.84
CA LEU A 137 15.30 -3.35 -7.00
C LEU A 137 15.42 -4.29 -8.20
N ARG A 138 16.65 -4.69 -8.59
CA ARG A 138 16.86 -5.60 -9.72
C ARG A 138 16.23 -6.98 -9.52
N ARG A 139 16.18 -7.45 -8.26
CA ARG A 139 15.62 -8.76 -7.92
C ARG A 139 14.11 -8.80 -8.02
N TYR A 140 13.44 -7.77 -7.56
CA TYR A 140 11.98 -7.77 -7.38
C TYR A 140 11.22 -6.92 -8.40
N ALA A 141 11.89 -5.98 -9.13
CA ALA A 141 11.22 -5.03 -10.01
C ALA A 141 10.30 -5.71 -11.05
N GLY A 142 10.75 -6.77 -11.71
CA GLY A 142 9.94 -7.43 -12.73
C GLY A 142 8.62 -8.00 -12.19
N ARG A 143 8.62 -8.53 -10.96
CA ARG A 143 7.42 -9.11 -10.33
C ARG A 143 6.48 -8.02 -9.79
N ILE A 144 7.03 -6.98 -9.15
CA ILE A 144 6.25 -5.86 -8.64
C ILE A 144 5.67 -5.04 -9.79
N VAL A 145 6.45 -4.72 -10.83
CA VAL A 145 5.94 -4.09 -12.05
C VAL A 145 4.82 -4.92 -12.69
N GLY A 146 5.00 -6.25 -12.77
CA GLY A 146 3.95 -7.14 -13.27
C GLY A 146 2.66 -7.07 -12.45
N LEU A 147 2.75 -6.97 -11.12
CA LEU A 147 1.59 -6.79 -10.24
C LEU A 147 0.87 -5.46 -10.52
N TYR A 148 1.62 -4.36 -10.62
CA TYR A 148 1.07 -3.03 -10.88
C TYR A 148 0.43 -2.95 -12.28
N LEU A 149 1.09 -3.53 -13.30
CA LEU A 149 0.52 -3.61 -14.64
C LEU A 149 -0.75 -4.47 -14.70
N LEU A 150 -0.80 -5.55 -13.93
CA LEU A 150 -2.02 -6.37 -13.81
C LEU A 150 -3.16 -5.55 -13.20
N GLY A 151 -2.91 -4.83 -12.11
CA GLY A 151 -3.89 -3.92 -11.49
C GLY A 151 -4.36 -2.84 -12.46
N PHE A 152 -3.42 -2.20 -13.16
CA PHE A 152 -3.73 -1.18 -14.18
C PHE A 152 -4.57 -1.74 -15.33
N ALA A 153 -4.23 -2.93 -15.83
CA ALA A 153 -5.01 -3.57 -16.89
C ALA A 153 -6.45 -3.88 -16.46
N VAL A 154 -6.63 -4.37 -15.22
CA VAL A 154 -7.96 -4.61 -14.65
C VAL A 154 -8.74 -3.29 -14.53
N PHE A 155 -8.10 -2.23 -14.04
CA PHE A 155 -8.71 -0.91 -13.93
C PHE A 155 -9.14 -0.37 -15.28
N VAL A 156 -8.25 -0.36 -16.28
CA VAL A 156 -8.56 0.10 -17.65
C VAL A 156 -9.68 -0.72 -18.28
N ALA A 157 -9.72 -2.03 -18.05
CA ALA A 157 -10.79 -2.89 -18.55
C ALA A 157 -12.15 -2.62 -17.86
N ALA A 158 -12.13 -2.15 -16.60
CA ALA A 158 -13.36 -1.83 -15.86
C ALA A 158 -13.99 -0.49 -16.28
N VAL A 159 -13.19 0.50 -16.71
CA VAL A 159 -13.67 1.84 -17.06
C VAL A 159 -14.81 1.81 -18.11
N PRO A 160 -14.68 1.14 -19.27
CA PRO A 160 -15.76 1.08 -20.26
C PRO A 160 -17.05 0.47 -19.70
N VAL A 161 -16.94 -0.52 -18.80
CA VAL A 161 -18.11 -1.16 -18.18
C VAL A 161 -18.87 -0.16 -17.32
N PHE A 162 -18.18 0.67 -16.54
CA PHE A 162 -18.83 1.69 -15.71
C PHE A 162 -19.39 2.85 -16.51
N VAL A 163 -18.77 3.20 -17.64
CA VAL A 163 -19.30 4.22 -18.56
C VAL A 163 -20.60 3.76 -19.22
N VAL A 164 -20.67 2.49 -19.67
CA VAL A 164 -21.85 1.94 -20.34
C VAL A 164 -22.98 1.59 -19.36
N ALA A 165 -22.62 1.17 -18.15
CA ALA A 165 -23.57 0.74 -17.13
C ALA A 165 -23.29 1.39 -15.76
N PRO A 166 -23.58 2.70 -15.58
CA PRO A 166 -23.30 3.43 -14.33
C PRO A 166 -23.81 2.77 -13.03
N PRO A 167 -24.96 2.05 -13.02
CA PRO A 167 -25.39 1.34 -11.81
C PRO A 167 -24.40 0.28 -11.30
N LEU A 168 -23.45 -0.18 -12.14
CA LEU A 168 -22.41 -1.12 -11.74
C LEU A 168 -21.26 -0.47 -10.96
N ILE A 169 -21.22 0.85 -10.84
CA ILE A 169 -20.19 1.54 -10.06
C ILE A 169 -20.23 1.08 -8.59
N VAL A 170 -21.44 1.03 -7.99
CA VAL A 170 -21.58 0.63 -6.57
C VAL A 170 -21.09 -0.79 -6.32
N PRO A 171 -21.58 -1.84 -7.01
CA PRO A 171 -21.01 -3.19 -6.82
C PRO A 171 -19.54 -3.28 -7.25
N GLY A 172 -19.10 -2.47 -8.22
CA GLY A 172 -17.71 -2.39 -8.64
C GLY A 172 -16.79 -1.87 -7.53
N VAL A 173 -17.19 -0.80 -6.84
CA VAL A 173 -16.46 -0.26 -5.68
C VAL A 173 -16.39 -1.32 -4.55
N VAL A 174 -17.51 -1.99 -4.25
CA VAL A 174 -17.50 -3.06 -3.24
C VAL A 174 -16.56 -4.20 -3.65
N GLY A 175 -16.62 -4.62 -4.91
CA GLY A 175 -15.72 -5.65 -5.45
C GLY A 175 -14.25 -5.24 -5.39
N PHE A 176 -13.95 -3.98 -5.67
CA PHE A 176 -12.60 -3.42 -5.56
C PHE A 176 -12.10 -3.43 -4.12
N LEU A 177 -12.92 -3.00 -3.14
CA LEU A 177 -12.56 -3.05 -1.71
C LEU A 177 -12.29 -4.47 -1.23
N VAL A 178 -13.11 -5.43 -1.68
CA VAL A 178 -12.89 -6.85 -1.39
C VAL A 178 -11.58 -7.32 -2.01
N ALA A 179 -11.30 -6.97 -3.27
CA ALA A 179 -10.05 -7.32 -3.94
C ALA A 179 -8.83 -6.71 -3.24
N LEU A 180 -8.92 -5.46 -2.81
CA LEU A 180 -7.87 -4.82 -2.01
C LEU A 180 -7.61 -5.60 -0.73
N TYR A 181 -8.66 -5.96 0.04
CA TYR A 181 -8.50 -6.77 1.25
C TYR A 181 -7.89 -8.15 0.97
N LEU A 182 -8.27 -8.79 -0.12
CA LEU A 182 -7.77 -10.13 -0.47
C LEU A 182 -6.32 -10.12 -0.95
N LEU A 183 -5.86 -9.03 -1.55
CA LEU A 183 -4.60 -9.00 -2.31
C LEU A 183 -3.54 -8.05 -1.76
N TRP A 184 -3.81 -7.28 -0.68
CA TRP A 184 -2.84 -6.31 -0.16
C TRP A 184 -1.49 -6.94 0.26
N ALA A 185 -1.51 -8.20 0.72
CA ALA A 185 -0.28 -8.88 1.13
C ALA A 185 0.59 -9.34 -0.04
N THR A 186 0.07 -9.34 -1.29
CA THR A 186 0.80 -9.84 -2.48
C THR A 186 2.18 -9.22 -2.66
N PRO A 187 2.38 -7.88 -2.69
CA PRO A 187 3.70 -7.29 -2.89
C PRO A 187 4.68 -7.66 -1.77
N TYR A 188 4.20 -7.79 -0.55
CA TYR A 188 5.01 -8.21 0.60
C TYR A 188 5.41 -9.68 0.50
N LEU A 189 4.49 -10.56 0.10
CA LEU A 189 4.75 -11.99 -0.10
C LEU A 189 5.77 -12.22 -1.22
N ILE A 190 5.69 -11.48 -2.33
CA ILE A 190 6.69 -11.52 -3.41
C ILE A 190 8.09 -11.29 -2.85
N VAL A 191 8.24 -10.36 -1.91
CA VAL A 191 9.51 -9.98 -1.34
C VAL A 191 9.93 -10.91 -0.19
N VAL A 192 9.02 -11.22 0.72
CA VAL A 192 9.30 -12.04 1.92
C VAL A 192 9.60 -13.48 1.56
N SER A 193 8.75 -14.10 0.73
CA SER A 193 8.87 -15.51 0.32
C SER A 193 9.67 -15.70 -0.97
N ASP A 194 10.11 -14.61 -1.62
CA ASP A 194 10.78 -14.62 -2.94
C ASP A 194 9.99 -15.42 -4.01
N CYS A 195 8.67 -15.39 -3.92
CA CYS A 195 7.77 -16.14 -4.77
C CYS A 195 7.45 -15.43 -6.09
N SER A 196 6.89 -16.14 -7.05
CA SER A 196 6.38 -15.56 -8.30
C SER A 196 5.13 -14.71 -8.05
N LEU A 197 4.76 -13.85 -9.02
CA LEU A 197 3.55 -13.04 -8.97
C LEU A 197 2.29 -13.91 -8.73
N GLY A 198 2.16 -15.02 -9.48
CA GLY A 198 1.00 -15.91 -9.36
C GLY A 198 0.92 -16.60 -7.99
N GLU A 199 2.04 -17.07 -7.46
CA GLU A 199 2.11 -17.65 -6.12
C GLU A 199 1.76 -16.61 -5.04
N GLY A 200 2.30 -15.38 -5.15
CA GLY A 200 1.99 -14.28 -4.24
C GLY A 200 0.50 -13.92 -4.22
N LEU A 201 -0.17 -13.88 -5.37
CA LEU A 201 -1.62 -13.64 -5.47
C LEU A 201 -2.43 -14.75 -4.80
N VAL A 202 -2.11 -16.01 -5.09
CA VAL A 202 -2.82 -17.16 -4.51
C VAL A 202 -2.62 -17.22 -3.00
N GLU A 203 -1.40 -16.96 -2.53
CA GLU A 203 -1.09 -17.00 -1.11
C GLU A 203 -1.74 -15.84 -0.35
N SER A 204 -1.73 -14.61 -0.90
CA SER A 204 -2.45 -13.47 -0.34
C SER A 204 -3.94 -13.76 -0.18
N TYR A 205 -4.57 -14.30 -1.22
CA TYR A 205 -5.97 -14.73 -1.18
C TYR A 205 -6.22 -15.77 -0.06
N ARG A 206 -5.37 -16.80 0.05
CA ARG A 206 -5.49 -17.84 1.09
C ARG A 206 -5.37 -17.26 2.49
N LEU A 207 -4.45 -16.35 2.72
CA LEU A 207 -4.26 -15.66 3.99
C LEU A 207 -5.49 -14.84 4.37
N ALA A 208 -6.02 -14.10 3.43
CA ALA A 208 -7.19 -13.25 3.64
C ALA A 208 -8.46 -14.06 3.93
N VAL A 209 -8.70 -15.16 3.19
CA VAL A 209 -9.85 -16.05 3.39
C VAL A 209 -9.72 -16.85 4.70
N ALA A 210 -8.51 -17.24 5.10
CA ALA A 210 -8.28 -17.86 6.41
C ALA A 210 -8.61 -16.90 7.56
N GLY A 211 -8.58 -15.60 7.34
CA GLY A 211 -8.93 -14.56 8.30
C GLY A 211 -7.96 -14.51 9.49
N GLY A 212 -8.51 -14.47 10.71
CA GLY A 212 -7.72 -14.53 11.94
C GLY A 212 -6.67 -13.40 12.04
N PRO A 213 -5.38 -13.71 12.05
CA PRO A 213 -4.32 -12.72 12.18
C PRO A 213 -4.28 -11.68 11.07
N HIS A 214 -4.47 -12.11 9.82
CA HIS A 214 -4.51 -11.23 8.65
C HIS A 214 -5.61 -10.16 8.80
N PHE A 215 -6.82 -10.57 9.16
CA PHE A 215 -7.95 -9.66 9.38
C PHE A 215 -7.69 -8.69 10.55
N ARG A 216 -7.20 -9.21 11.69
CA ARG A 216 -6.92 -8.38 12.87
C ARG A 216 -5.85 -7.33 12.59
N PHE A 217 -4.79 -7.72 11.88
CA PHE A 217 -3.74 -6.80 11.49
C PHE A 217 -4.29 -5.72 10.54
N THR A 218 -5.06 -6.10 9.53
CA THR A 218 -5.67 -5.15 8.57
C THR A 218 -6.56 -4.12 9.29
N ILE A 219 -7.42 -4.56 10.21
CA ILE A 219 -8.27 -3.64 10.99
C ILE A 219 -7.43 -2.75 11.91
N GLY A 220 -6.44 -3.30 12.60
CA GLY A 220 -5.54 -2.53 13.44
C GLY A 220 -4.77 -1.47 12.66
N TYR A 221 -4.28 -1.84 11.48
CA TYR A 221 -3.59 -0.91 10.57
C TYR A 221 -4.53 0.21 10.09
N LEU A 222 -5.76 -0.13 9.69
CA LEU A 222 -6.78 0.85 9.29
C LEU A 222 -7.06 1.84 10.41
N VAL A 223 -7.22 1.37 11.65
CA VAL A 223 -7.40 2.25 12.82
C VAL A 223 -6.18 3.13 13.05
N THR A 224 -4.97 2.61 12.84
CA THR A 224 -3.73 3.38 12.96
C THR A 224 -3.67 4.50 11.92
N ILE A 225 -3.95 4.19 10.64
CA ILE A 225 -4.00 5.21 9.58
C ILE A 225 -5.06 6.26 9.89
N LEU A 226 -6.25 5.85 10.29
CA LEU A 226 -7.33 6.77 10.65
C LEU A 226 -6.94 7.71 11.81
N ALA A 227 -6.26 7.17 12.84
CA ALA A 227 -5.80 7.96 13.98
C ALA A 227 -4.68 8.96 13.60
N LEU A 228 -3.83 8.59 12.64
CA LEU A 228 -2.77 9.46 12.13
C LEU A 228 -3.31 10.50 11.15
N SER A 229 -4.35 10.17 10.39
CA SER A 229 -4.88 11.00 9.32
C SER A 229 -5.44 12.34 9.81
N ALA A 230 -6.24 12.33 10.87
CA ALA A 230 -6.85 13.56 11.38
C ALA A 230 -5.81 14.64 11.78
N PRO A 231 -4.81 14.37 12.63
CA PRO A 231 -3.79 15.36 12.99
C PRO A 231 -2.88 15.70 11.79
N ALA A 232 -2.55 14.74 10.92
CA ALA A 232 -1.72 14.98 9.76
C ALA A 232 -2.42 15.91 8.75
N SER A 233 -3.68 15.63 8.40
CA SER A 233 -4.48 16.48 7.50
C SER A 233 -4.67 17.88 8.09
N LEU A 234 -4.91 17.96 9.40
CA LEU A 234 -5.03 19.25 10.09
C LEU A 234 -3.77 20.12 9.92
N VAL A 235 -2.60 19.54 10.11
CA VAL A 235 -1.33 20.28 10.00
C VAL A 235 -1.02 20.62 8.54
N VAL A 236 -1.10 19.62 7.63
CA VAL A 236 -0.68 19.78 6.23
C VAL A 236 -1.60 20.74 5.49
N ALA A 237 -2.91 20.62 5.67
CA ALA A 237 -3.86 21.44 4.92
C ALA A 237 -4.02 22.88 5.47
N ASN A 238 -3.87 23.07 6.79
CA ASN A 238 -4.18 24.39 7.39
C ASN A 238 -2.96 25.26 7.67
N ALA A 239 -1.74 24.71 7.62
CA ALA A 239 -0.52 25.49 7.78
C ALA A 239 0.16 25.85 6.43
N GLY A 240 -0.52 25.66 5.30
CA GLY A 240 -0.05 26.01 3.97
C GLY A 240 1.31 25.39 3.62
N PRO A 241 2.25 26.15 3.00
CA PRO A 241 3.55 25.61 2.59
C PRO A 241 4.38 25.02 3.75
N LEU A 242 4.26 25.57 4.96
CA LEU A 242 4.95 25.05 6.14
C LEU A 242 4.36 23.70 6.58
N GLY A 243 3.03 23.57 6.56
CA GLY A 243 2.37 22.31 6.86
C GLY A 243 2.76 21.20 5.88
N LEU A 244 2.79 21.51 4.59
CA LEU A 244 3.26 20.61 3.55
C LEU A 244 4.72 20.17 3.79
N LEU A 245 5.62 21.11 4.10
CA LEU A 245 7.01 20.79 4.40
C LEU A 245 7.14 19.88 5.61
N VAL A 246 6.42 20.18 6.69
CA VAL A 246 6.38 19.34 7.91
C VAL A 246 5.85 17.94 7.57
N GLY A 247 4.77 17.84 6.78
CA GLY A 247 4.22 16.57 6.32
C GLY A 247 5.22 15.75 5.51
N LEU A 248 5.90 16.37 4.55
CA LEU A 248 6.92 15.71 3.72
C LEU A 248 8.10 15.19 4.54
N VAL A 249 8.55 15.95 5.55
CA VAL A 249 9.64 15.52 6.45
C VAL A 249 9.17 14.37 7.35
N ALA A 250 7.95 14.44 7.85
CA ALA A 250 7.40 13.44 8.77
C ALA A 250 7.04 12.12 8.07
N VAL A 251 6.56 12.17 6.81
CA VAL A 251 6.10 10.97 6.10
C VAL A 251 7.24 10.01 5.77
N GLY A 252 8.46 10.49 5.56
CA GLY A 252 9.61 9.63 5.30
C GLY A 252 9.82 8.57 6.38
N PRO A 253 10.13 8.95 7.63
CA PRO A 253 10.29 8.01 8.73
C PRO A 253 9.01 7.25 9.07
N LEU A 254 7.83 7.89 8.97
CA LEU A 254 6.54 7.23 9.21
C LEU A 254 6.29 6.11 8.19
N GLY A 255 6.52 6.37 6.90
CA GLY A 255 6.36 5.37 5.84
C GLY A 255 7.30 4.18 6.02
N VAL A 256 8.56 4.44 6.40
CA VAL A 256 9.52 3.37 6.74
C VAL A 256 9.02 2.54 7.91
N ALA A 257 8.59 3.17 9.01
CA ALA A 257 8.11 2.49 10.21
C ALA A 257 6.88 1.60 9.91
N LEU A 258 5.89 2.15 9.21
CA LEU A 258 4.67 1.42 8.88
C LEU A 258 4.92 0.25 7.93
N ASN A 259 5.73 0.46 6.87
CA ASN A 259 6.05 -0.63 5.94
C ASN A 259 6.96 -1.69 6.57
N ALA A 260 7.90 -1.31 7.44
CA ALA A 260 8.70 -2.28 8.19
C ALA A 260 7.82 -3.12 9.14
N ALA A 261 6.83 -2.52 9.79
CA ALA A 261 5.85 -3.24 10.60
C ALA A 261 5.02 -4.24 9.77
N VAL A 262 4.61 -3.87 8.54
CA VAL A 262 3.89 -4.77 7.64
C VAL A 262 4.78 -5.92 7.17
N VAL A 263 6.03 -5.63 6.79
CA VAL A 263 7.00 -6.66 6.37
C VAL A 263 7.27 -7.64 7.52
N ASP A 264 7.50 -7.15 8.73
CA ASP A 264 7.70 -7.96 9.95
C ASP A 264 6.51 -8.87 10.23
N PHE A 265 5.29 -8.33 10.17
CA PHE A 265 4.05 -9.10 10.31
C PHE A 265 3.94 -10.22 9.25
N VAL A 266 4.20 -9.92 7.98
CA VAL A 266 4.12 -10.91 6.90
C VAL A 266 5.19 -11.99 7.06
N MET A 267 6.39 -11.63 7.52
CA MET A 267 7.47 -12.58 7.84
C MET A 267 7.05 -13.54 8.95
N GLU A 268 6.47 -13.05 10.04
CA GLU A 268 5.94 -13.90 11.13
C GLU A 268 4.82 -14.82 10.62
N LEU A 269 3.89 -14.28 9.82
CA LEU A 269 2.76 -15.04 9.29
C LEU A 269 3.17 -16.20 8.38
N VAL A 270 4.23 -16.03 7.59
CA VAL A 270 4.81 -17.09 6.74
C VAL A 270 5.57 -18.10 7.60
N GLY A 271 6.37 -17.64 8.56
CA GLY A 271 7.15 -18.50 9.46
C GLY A 271 6.29 -19.45 10.29
N ASP A 272 5.22 -18.95 10.91
CA ASP A 272 4.28 -19.75 11.70
C ASP A 272 3.62 -20.89 10.87
N ARG A 273 3.38 -20.65 9.59
CA ARG A 273 2.82 -21.66 8.68
C ARG A 273 3.80 -22.79 8.35
N ASP A 274 5.04 -22.44 8.10
CA ASP A 274 6.08 -23.42 7.79
C ASP A 274 6.29 -24.36 8.97
N ASP A 275 6.28 -23.84 10.20
CA ASP A 275 6.39 -24.62 11.43
C ASP A 275 5.16 -25.53 11.65
N ALA A 276 3.96 -25.01 11.41
CA ALA A 276 2.73 -25.81 11.48
C ALA A 276 2.72 -26.95 10.45
N SER A 277 3.22 -26.70 9.25
CA SER A 277 3.31 -27.69 8.18
C SER A 277 4.29 -28.80 8.53
N ARG A 278 5.47 -28.47 9.06
CA ARG A 278 6.48 -29.42 9.50
C ARG A 278 5.97 -30.30 10.63
N SER A 279 5.32 -29.71 11.65
CA SER A 279 4.76 -30.46 12.79
C SER A 279 3.65 -31.43 12.37
N SER A 280 2.91 -31.14 11.32
CA SER A 280 1.86 -32.01 10.78
C SER A 280 2.43 -33.21 10.02
N ILE A 281 3.56 -33.07 9.36
CA ILE A 281 4.28 -34.13 8.65
C ILE A 281 4.90 -35.10 9.65
N ASP A 282 5.56 -34.58 10.68
CA ASP A 282 6.18 -35.39 11.74
C ASP A 282 5.16 -36.27 12.46
N ARG A 283 3.97 -35.75 12.77
CA ARG A 283 2.88 -36.54 13.39
C ARG A 283 2.37 -37.65 12.50
N ARG A 284 2.37 -37.49 11.19
CA ARG A 284 1.96 -38.54 10.24
C ARG A 284 3.01 -39.62 10.07
N GLY A 285 4.31 -39.24 10.18
CA GLY A 285 5.42 -40.20 10.10
C GLY A 285 5.48 -41.16 11.31
N HIS A 286 5.19 -40.63 12.52
CA HIS A 286 5.22 -41.48 13.75
C HIS A 286 4.01 -42.35 13.92
N GLY A 287 2.89 -42.08 13.28
CA GLY A 287 1.65 -42.93 13.39
C GLY A 287 1.63 -44.14 12.47
N ALA A 288 2.61 -44.29 11.57
CA ALA A 288 2.65 -45.43 10.63
C ALA A 288 3.45 -46.63 11.18
N ASP A 289 4.30 -46.44 12.19
CA ASP A 289 5.16 -47.48 12.73
C ASP A 289 4.53 -48.25 13.92
N ASP A 290 3.40 -47.80 14.46
CA ASP A 290 2.72 -48.43 15.62
C ASP A 290 1.52 -49.33 15.22
N ALA A 291 1.40 -49.78 13.99
CA ALA A 291 0.42 -50.78 13.61
C ALA A 291 0.91 -52.20 14.07
N PRO A 292 0.34 -52.84 15.12
CA PRO A 292 0.72 -54.20 15.50
C PRO A 292 0.26 -55.17 14.41
N PHE A 293 1.18 -55.98 13.94
CA PHE A 293 0.94 -57.13 13.10
C PHE A 293 0.19 -58.24 13.89
#